data_f3c60652bd4e359593c65b1b438aae46
#
_entry.id   f3c60652bd4e359593c65b1b438aae46
#
_cell.length_a   1.000
_cell.length_b   1.000
_cell.length_c   1.000
_cell.angle_alpha   90.00
_cell.angle_beta   90.00
_cell.angle_gamma   90.00
#
_symmetry.space_group_name_H-M   'P 1'
#
loop_
_entity.id
_entity.type
_entity.pdbx_description
1 polymer ?
#
loop_
_entity_poly.entity_id
_entity_poly.type
_entity_poly.pdbx_seq_one_letter_code
_entity_poly.pdbx_strand_id
1 'polypeptide(L)'
;YDAISNFGRLADPVADAEESRAMMERRMVLGIQERLDGMELSRGASISVVAADGRVLAGKGVHDFFTSIPEDVLQRVRRGETLEGDTAGEADPVLYRLAYFKAMDWIVAASIPLSAITGPAEALARHLSLVAVLVLAGSLLIMLIVAMRIIAPLRLLTERAREIAREDFSSDRGVGFADDIVDDLPVDRTDEVGQLAGAFAHMVKALDENIRRLVDTLAVRQRMQGELNAARDIQMGILPPPDGAPKSLGYAAAAFLEPAKEVGGDLYDFFTAPDGRQAVVIGDVSDKGVSAALFMSMTVTLVRYALAEGLSCSEAMLRINERLAENNPTCMFVTLFIGLFDPATGRLDYASRAHCPPFIVSPDADVPVRMLSETSGPL
;
A
#
# COMPACT_ATOMS: atom_id res chain seq x y z
N TYR A 1 32.84 -59.81 27.42
CA TYR A 1 32.09 -61.06 27.45
C TYR A 1 33.03 -62.27 27.16
N ASP A 2 33.87 -62.15 26.13
CA ASP A 2 34.77 -63.25 25.70
C ASP A 2 35.90 -63.54 26.70
N ALA A 3 36.31 -62.60 27.56
CA ALA A 3 37.39 -62.77 28.52
C ALA A 3 37.07 -63.82 29.63
N ILE A 4 35.81 -63.91 30.02
CA ILE A 4 35.34 -64.81 31.10
C ILE A 4 35.14 -66.25 30.59
N SER A 5 34.73 -66.41 29.32
CA SER A 5 34.48 -67.71 28.72
C SER A 5 35.77 -68.52 28.45
N ASN A 6 36.90 -67.82 28.27
CA ASN A 6 38.20 -68.47 28.07
C ASN A 6 38.89 -68.98 29.35
N PHE A 7 38.41 -68.55 30.52
CA PHE A 7 38.99 -69.00 31.83
C PHE A 7 38.65 -70.45 32.17
N GLY A 8 37.54 -70.95 31.66
CA GLY A 8 37.07 -72.32 31.94
C GLY A 8 37.91 -73.45 31.29
N ARG A 9 38.82 -73.11 30.34
CA ARG A 9 39.62 -74.16 29.62
C ARG A 9 41.03 -74.42 30.18
N LEU A 10 41.37 -73.80 31.34
CA LEU A 10 42.75 -73.88 31.88
C LEU A 10 42.92 -74.73 33.13
N ALA A 11 41.86 -75.42 33.63
CA ALA A 11 41.97 -76.22 34.83
C ALA A 11 41.62 -77.67 34.52
N ASP A 12 42.61 -78.52 34.29
CA ASP A 12 42.55 -79.98 34.53
C ASP A 12 43.22 -80.25 35.87
N PRO A 13 42.48 -80.85 36.82
CA PRO A 13 43.07 -81.07 38.11
C PRO A 13 43.93 -82.33 38.17
N VAL A 14 45.24 -82.15 38.25
CA VAL A 14 46.08 -83.24 38.73
C VAL A 14 46.44 -83.03 40.17
N ALA A 15 45.92 -83.90 40.99
CA ALA A 15 46.13 -83.95 42.45
C ALA A 15 47.57 -84.32 42.74
N ASP A 16 48.27 -83.55 43.61
CA ASP A 16 49.04 -83.99 44.71
C ASP A 16 50.03 -82.94 45.24
N ALA A 17 50.04 -82.84 46.55
CA ALA A 17 50.96 -82.12 47.40
C ALA A 17 50.78 -80.58 47.42
N GLU A 18 50.68 -79.94 48.58
CA GLU A 18 50.51 -78.51 48.82
C GLU A 18 51.54 -77.62 48.07
N GLU A 19 52.74 -78.11 47.89
CA GLU A 19 53.85 -77.43 47.17
C GLU A 19 53.61 -77.37 45.66
N SER A 20 53.06 -78.44 45.12
CA SER A 20 52.69 -78.48 43.69
C SER A 20 51.50 -77.57 43.40
N ARG A 21 50.59 -77.48 44.36
CA ARG A 21 49.44 -76.61 44.25
C ARG A 21 49.81 -75.10 44.31
N ALA A 22 50.76 -74.77 45.24
CA ALA A 22 51.23 -73.37 45.33
C ALA A 22 52.03 -72.93 44.07
N MET A 23 52.84 -73.91 43.50
CA MET A 23 53.60 -73.64 42.30
C MET A 23 52.66 -73.50 41.04
N MET A 24 51.64 -74.34 40.97
CA MET A 24 50.65 -74.35 39.93
C MET A 24 49.81 -73.04 39.96
N GLU A 25 49.42 -72.65 41.21
CA GLU A 25 48.67 -71.37 41.46
C GLU A 25 49.55 -70.20 40.99
N ARG A 26 50.83 -70.12 41.37
CA ARG A 26 51.72 -69.02 40.87
C ARG A 26 51.85 -68.99 39.41
N ARG A 27 51.97 -70.15 38.75
CA ARG A 27 52.07 -70.23 37.23
C ARG A 27 50.75 -69.78 36.64
N MET A 28 49.57 -70.13 37.17
CA MET A 28 48.27 -69.71 36.69
C MET A 28 48.11 -68.21 36.82
N VAL A 29 48.40 -67.65 38.01
CA VAL A 29 48.38 -66.25 38.31
C VAL A 29 49.24 -65.45 37.30
N LEU A 30 50.45 -65.86 37.02
CA LEU A 30 51.32 -65.22 36.07
C LEU A 30 50.79 -65.33 34.62
N GLY A 31 50.24 -66.47 34.22
CA GLY A 31 49.62 -66.61 32.88
C GLY A 31 48.32 -65.78 32.72
N ILE A 32 47.58 -65.62 33.80
CA ILE A 32 46.41 -64.75 33.82
C ILE A 32 46.85 -63.27 33.73
N GLN A 33 47.86 -62.87 34.52
CA GLN A 33 48.41 -61.50 34.48
C GLN A 33 48.88 -61.14 33.08
N GLU A 34 49.67 -62.00 32.42
CA GLU A 34 50.17 -61.79 31.06
C GLU A 34 49.02 -61.60 30.04
N ARG A 35 47.93 -62.37 30.18
CA ARG A 35 46.75 -62.23 29.35
C ARG A 35 45.96 -60.95 29.65
N LEU A 36 45.83 -60.59 30.92
CA LEU A 36 45.20 -59.35 31.32
C LEU A 36 45.98 -58.12 30.82
N ASP A 37 47.32 -58.19 30.88
CA ASP A 37 48.18 -57.11 30.36
C ASP A 37 48.05 -56.91 28.85
N GLY A 38 47.82 -58.01 28.09
CA GLY A 38 47.56 -57.97 26.64
C GLY A 38 46.15 -57.52 26.28
N MET A 39 45.18 -57.38 27.20
CA MET A 39 43.83 -56.93 26.91
C MET A 39 43.77 -55.41 26.84
N GLU A 40 43.10 -54.87 25.83
CA GLU A 40 42.70 -53.46 25.81
C GLU A 40 41.40 -53.26 26.59
N LEU A 41 41.53 -52.59 27.73
CA LEU A 41 40.37 -52.22 28.56
C LEU A 41 39.87 -50.82 28.19
N SER A 42 38.57 -50.66 28.21
CA SER A 42 37.98 -49.33 28.08
C SER A 42 38.50 -48.40 29.18
N ARG A 43 38.51 -47.11 28.93
CA ARG A 43 39.05 -46.09 29.86
C ARG A 43 38.41 -46.23 31.23
N GLY A 44 39.20 -46.46 32.26
CA GLY A 44 38.74 -46.63 33.61
C GLY A 44 38.18 -48.03 33.96
N ALA A 45 38.03 -48.93 32.98
CA ALA A 45 37.61 -50.29 33.27
C ALA A 45 38.73 -51.06 33.96
N SER A 46 38.34 -51.96 34.83
CA SER A 46 39.30 -52.87 35.49
C SER A 46 38.81 -54.34 35.45
N ILE A 47 39.73 -55.24 35.45
CA ILE A 47 39.47 -56.66 35.64
C ILE A 47 40.47 -57.15 36.72
N SER A 48 39.96 -57.84 37.69
CA SER A 48 40.77 -58.40 38.77
C SER A 48 40.34 -59.84 39.10
N VAL A 49 41.29 -60.62 39.47
CA VAL A 49 41.10 -61.95 40.05
C VAL A 49 41.52 -61.86 41.49
N VAL A 50 40.58 -62.17 42.40
CA VAL A 50 40.72 -61.98 43.82
C VAL A 50 40.55 -63.35 44.54
N ALA A 51 41.43 -63.66 45.43
CA ALA A 51 41.30 -64.85 46.29
C ALA A 51 40.16 -64.72 47.27
N ALA A 52 39.78 -65.85 47.89
CA ALA A 52 38.75 -65.89 48.87
C ALA A 52 39.01 -65.01 50.15
N ASP A 53 40.31 -64.75 50.41
CA ASP A 53 40.73 -63.86 51.50
C ASP A 53 40.77 -62.38 51.13
N GLY A 54 40.33 -62.04 49.97
CA GLY A 54 40.28 -60.65 49.48
C GLY A 54 41.57 -60.11 48.83
N ARG A 55 42.62 -60.94 48.75
CA ARG A 55 43.85 -60.52 48.12
C ARG A 55 43.69 -60.52 46.58
N VAL A 56 44.07 -59.45 45.93
CA VAL A 56 44.14 -59.40 44.48
C VAL A 56 45.33 -60.21 43.99
N LEU A 57 45.05 -61.27 43.25
CA LEU A 57 46.03 -62.18 42.70
C LEU A 57 46.58 -61.67 41.35
N ALA A 58 45.72 -61.21 40.47
CA ALA A 58 46.07 -60.67 39.19
C ALA A 58 45.05 -59.61 38.80
N GLY A 59 45.46 -58.59 38.05
CA GLY A 59 44.51 -57.58 37.66
C GLY A 59 45.13 -56.53 36.71
N LYS A 60 44.24 -55.84 35.99
CA LYS A 60 44.56 -54.69 35.16
C LYS A 60 43.56 -53.60 35.38
N GLY A 61 44.01 -52.37 35.61
CA GLY A 61 43.21 -51.21 35.92
C GLY A 61 43.21 -50.88 37.42
N VAL A 62 42.26 -50.04 37.86
CA VAL A 62 42.12 -49.60 39.27
C VAL A 62 41.24 -50.63 40.02
N HIS A 63 41.72 -51.15 41.16
CA HIS A 63 41.10 -52.29 41.84
C HIS A 63 40.37 -51.94 43.14
N ASP A 64 40.31 -50.67 43.54
CA ASP A 64 39.81 -50.24 44.85
C ASP A 64 38.29 -50.46 45.06
N PHE A 65 37.55 -50.68 43.98
CA PHE A 65 36.11 -50.88 44.06
C PHE A 65 35.71 -52.15 44.85
N PHE A 66 36.62 -53.14 44.98
CA PHE A 66 36.32 -54.39 45.60
C PHE A 66 36.02 -54.25 47.15
N THR A 67 36.59 -53.23 47.74
CA THR A 67 36.35 -52.86 49.12
C THR A 67 34.97 -52.26 49.36
N SER A 68 34.34 -51.78 48.35
CA SER A 68 33.00 -51.14 48.40
C SER A 68 31.87 -52.13 48.12
N ILE A 69 32.20 -53.41 47.81
CA ILE A 69 31.19 -54.44 47.58
C ILE A 69 30.67 -55.00 48.92
N PRO A 70 29.35 -55.01 49.13
CA PRO A 70 28.77 -55.57 50.32
C PRO A 70 29.06 -57.06 50.55
N GLU A 71 29.31 -57.52 51.78
CA GLU A 71 29.69 -58.89 52.13
C GLU A 71 28.61 -59.90 51.70
N ASP A 72 27.35 -59.52 51.76
CA ASP A 72 26.21 -60.36 51.34
C ASP A 72 26.29 -60.70 49.84
N VAL A 73 26.73 -59.71 49.01
CA VAL A 73 26.95 -59.90 47.57
C VAL A 73 28.10 -60.89 47.34
N LEU A 74 29.19 -60.76 48.03
CA LEU A 74 30.34 -61.70 47.97
C LEU A 74 29.93 -63.10 48.38
N GLN A 75 29.11 -63.29 49.41
CA GLN A 75 28.58 -64.58 49.81
C GLN A 75 27.70 -65.23 48.72
N ARG A 76 26.87 -64.46 48.07
CA ARG A 76 26.04 -64.94 46.92
C ARG A 76 26.89 -65.38 45.78
N VAL A 77 27.93 -64.63 45.44
CA VAL A 77 28.89 -64.95 44.37
C VAL A 77 29.58 -66.27 44.67
N ARG A 78 30.00 -66.52 45.94
CA ARG A 78 30.61 -67.81 46.40
C ARG A 78 29.65 -69.00 46.30
N ARG A 79 28.34 -68.78 46.28
CA ARG A 79 27.31 -69.82 46.03
C ARG A 79 27.20 -70.18 44.53
N GLY A 80 27.96 -69.51 43.68
CA GLY A 80 27.97 -69.78 42.27
C GLY A 80 27.04 -68.86 41.48
N GLU A 81 26.48 -67.80 42.10
CA GLU A 81 25.72 -66.77 41.36
C GLU A 81 26.68 -65.79 40.66
N THR A 82 26.44 -65.50 39.41
CA THR A 82 27.07 -64.33 38.73
C THR A 82 26.24 -63.11 39.04
N LEU A 83 26.83 -62.10 39.66
CA LEU A 83 26.12 -60.90 40.10
C LEU A 83 26.60 -59.67 39.35
N GLU A 84 25.68 -58.82 38.98
CA GLU A 84 25.91 -57.48 38.44
C GLU A 84 25.34 -56.47 39.42
N GLY A 85 26.03 -55.36 39.61
CA GLY A 85 25.62 -54.30 40.52
C GLY A 85 26.36 -53.00 40.25
N ASP A 86 26.09 -52.00 41.04
CA ASP A 86 26.81 -50.74 41.08
C ASP A 86 27.23 -50.40 42.52
N THR A 87 28.24 -49.57 42.65
CA THR A 87 28.67 -49.01 43.94
C THR A 87 27.79 -47.79 44.25
N ALA A 88 26.56 -48.01 44.71
CA ALA A 88 25.62 -46.97 45.04
C ALA A 88 26.13 -46.05 46.17
N GLY A 89 26.16 -44.74 45.93
CA GLY A 89 26.55 -43.73 46.92
C GLY A 89 27.96 -43.13 46.73
N GLU A 90 28.74 -43.59 45.78
CA GLU A 90 30.02 -42.97 45.40
C GLU A 90 29.80 -41.81 44.40
N ALA A 91 30.75 -40.87 44.31
CA ALA A 91 30.71 -39.74 43.42
C ALA A 91 30.80 -40.16 41.91
N ASP A 92 31.39 -41.30 41.60
CA ASP A 92 31.42 -41.94 40.30
C ASP A 92 31.10 -43.43 40.45
N PRO A 93 29.81 -43.83 40.40
CA PRO A 93 29.40 -45.21 40.57
C PRO A 93 30.12 -46.15 39.57
N VAL A 94 30.57 -47.23 40.07
CA VAL A 94 31.26 -48.27 39.29
C VAL A 94 30.29 -49.42 39.07
N LEU A 95 29.98 -49.70 37.80
CA LEU A 95 29.25 -50.91 37.44
C LEU A 95 30.22 -52.10 37.49
N TYR A 96 29.82 -53.10 38.29
CA TYR A 96 30.66 -54.30 38.40
C TYR A 96 29.92 -55.57 38.04
N ARG A 97 30.67 -56.58 37.64
CA ARG A 97 30.23 -57.94 37.40
C ARG A 97 31.18 -58.89 38.10
N LEU A 98 30.63 -59.75 38.93
CA LEU A 98 31.38 -60.72 39.73
C LEU A 98 31.02 -62.14 39.30
N ALA A 99 32.04 -63.00 39.13
CA ALA A 99 31.87 -64.42 38.86
C ALA A 99 32.80 -65.26 39.76
N TYR A 100 32.29 -66.33 40.35
CA TYR A 100 33.05 -67.24 41.21
C TYR A 100 33.63 -68.38 40.42
N PHE A 101 34.93 -68.59 40.58
CA PHE A 101 35.62 -69.73 40.00
C PHE A 101 35.91 -70.79 41.07
N LYS A 102 35.00 -71.75 41.15
CA LYS A 102 34.97 -72.77 42.24
C LYS A 102 36.22 -73.59 42.37
N ALA A 103 36.89 -73.90 41.24
CA ALA A 103 38.05 -74.77 41.20
C ALA A 103 39.25 -74.26 42.01
N MET A 104 39.39 -72.93 42.12
CA MET A 104 40.52 -72.28 42.80
C MET A 104 40.09 -71.34 43.91
N ASP A 105 38.79 -71.28 44.23
CA ASP A 105 38.20 -70.40 45.24
C ASP A 105 38.52 -68.90 44.95
N TRP A 106 38.42 -68.53 43.67
CA TRP A 106 38.70 -67.17 43.17
C TRP A 106 37.43 -66.47 42.76
N ILE A 107 37.42 -65.14 42.87
CA ILE A 107 36.40 -64.27 42.35
C ILE A 107 37.04 -63.48 41.20
N VAL A 108 36.42 -63.54 40.05
CA VAL A 108 36.77 -62.67 38.91
C VAL A 108 35.81 -61.47 38.93
N ALA A 109 36.38 -60.31 39.02
CA ALA A 109 35.66 -59.06 39.07
C ALA A 109 36.02 -58.21 37.85
N ALA A 110 35.01 -57.77 37.10
CA ALA A 110 35.14 -56.77 36.07
C ALA A 110 34.37 -55.54 36.49
N SER A 111 34.95 -54.38 36.27
CA SER A 111 34.31 -53.13 36.63
C SER A 111 34.52 -52.02 35.57
N ILE A 112 33.61 -51.11 35.48
CA ILE A 112 33.69 -49.94 34.61
C ILE A 112 33.00 -48.77 35.30
N PRO A 113 33.63 -47.60 35.45
CA PRO A 113 32.97 -46.42 36.01
C PRO A 113 31.85 -45.93 35.11
N LEU A 114 30.77 -45.47 35.67
CA LEU A 114 29.59 -44.99 34.94
C LEU A 114 29.95 -43.79 34.08
N SER A 115 30.85 -42.94 34.54
CA SER A 115 31.41 -41.80 33.77
C SER A 115 32.10 -42.21 32.48
N ALA A 116 32.68 -43.37 32.41
CA ALA A 116 33.32 -43.89 31.16
C ALA A 116 32.29 -44.24 30.12
N ILE A 117 31.04 -44.56 30.53
CA ILE A 117 29.93 -44.89 29.63
C ILE A 117 29.18 -43.61 29.26
N THR A 118 28.87 -42.74 30.23
CA THR A 118 28.06 -41.53 30.05
C THR A 118 28.86 -40.35 29.48
N GLY A 119 30.17 -40.29 29.79
CA GLY A 119 31.02 -39.14 29.39
C GLY A 119 30.99 -38.80 27.91
N PRO A 120 31.08 -39.75 26.97
CA PRO A 120 30.95 -39.45 25.54
C PRO A 120 29.58 -38.90 25.17
N ALA A 121 28.49 -39.38 25.81
CA ALA A 121 27.12 -38.91 25.57
C ALA A 121 26.93 -37.49 26.08
N GLU A 122 27.49 -37.17 27.25
CA GLU A 122 27.44 -35.80 27.81
C GLU A 122 28.25 -34.79 26.98
N ALA A 123 29.40 -35.20 26.49
CA ALA A 123 30.24 -34.41 25.59
C ALA A 123 29.46 -34.10 24.28
N LEU A 124 28.84 -35.13 23.69
CA LEU A 124 28.00 -34.97 22.52
C LEU A 124 26.80 -34.05 22.78
N ALA A 125 26.11 -34.25 23.91
CA ALA A 125 24.99 -33.41 24.31
C ALA A 125 25.38 -31.94 24.46
N ARG A 126 26.54 -31.63 25.02
CA ARG A 126 27.07 -30.27 25.12
C ARG A 126 27.37 -29.65 23.75
N HIS A 127 27.98 -30.41 22.83
CA HIS A 127 28.24 -29.94 21.50
C HIS A 127 26.95 -29.68 20.73
N LEU A 128 25.97 -30.57 20.80
CA LEU A 128 24.66 -30.39 20.17
C LEU A 128 23.92 -29.19 20.75
N SER A 129 23.95 -28.99 22.08
CA SER A 129 23.35 -27.81 22.71
C SER A 129 23.98 -26.51 22.28
N LEU A 130 25.31 -26.46 22.16
CA LEU A 130 26.04 -25.28 21.68
C LEU A 130 25.67 -24.95 20.22
N VAL A 131 25.64 -25.96 19.34
CA VAL A 131 25.21 -25.79 17.94
C VAL A 131 23.77 -25.29 17.88
N ALA A 132 22.86 -25.85 18.67
CA ALA A 132 21.47 -25.41 18.71
C ALA A 132 21.34 -23.93 19.12
N VAL A 133 22.08 -23.50 20.15
CA VAL A 133 22.12 -22.10 20.60
C VAL A 133 22.65 -21.18 19.48
N LEU A 134 23.74 -21.58 18.81
CA LEU A 134 24.29 -20.78 17.71
C LEU A 134 23.32 -20.66 16.53
N VAL A 135 22.62 -21.74 16.17
CA VAL A 135 21.61 -21.73 15.10
C VAL A 135 20.45 -20.80 15.48
N LEU A 136 19.95 -20.89 16.72
CA LEU A 136 18.89 -20.01 17.21
C LEU A 136 19.32 -18.54 17.23
N ALA A 137 20.51 -18.26 17.74
CA ALA A 137 21.05 -16.89 17.74
C ALA A 137 21.23 -16.36 16.32
N GLY A 138 21.74 -17.17 15.39
CA GLY A 138 21.89 -16.82 13.99
C GLY A 138 20.54 -16.55 13.30
N SER A 139 19.55 -17.41 13.53
CA SER A 139 18.20 -17.21 12.98
C SER A 139 17.52 -15.94 13.51
N LEU A 140 17.68 -15.66 14.81
CA LEU A 140 17.16 -14.42 15.41
C LEU A 140 17.84 -13.17 14.80
N LEU A 141 19.16 -13.23 14.62
CA LEU A 141 19.91 -12.14 13.99
C LEU A 141 19.44 -11.89 12.55
N ILE A 142 19.26 -12.96 11.77
CA ILE A 142 18.74 -12.84 10.40
C ILE A 142 17.35 -12.24 10.41
N MET A 143 16.47 -12.71 11.31
CA MET A 143 15.11 -12.16 11.44
C MET A 143 15.13 -10.66 11.77
N LEU A 144 15.99 -10.21 12.66
CA LEU A 144 16.17 -8.78 12.99
C LEU A 144 16.66 -7.97 11.80
N ILE A 145 17.63 -8.50 11.04
CA ILE A 145 18.13 -7.84 9.81
C ILE A 145 17.01 -7.70 8.78
N VAL A 146 16.23 -8.75 8.56
CA VAL A 146 15.09 -8.72 7.63
C VAL A 146 14.03 -7.71 8.09
N ALA A 147 13.71 -7.69 9.39
CA ALA A 147 12.76 -6.73 9.96
C ALA A 147 13.21 -5.28 9.75
N MET A 148 14.46 -4.96 10.04
CA MET A 148 14.99 -3.61 9.90
C MET A 148 15.23 -3.21 8.43
N ARG A 149 15.68 -4.14 7.59
CA ARG A 149 16.06 -3.85 6.20
C ARG A 149 14.89 -3.87 5.22
N ILE A 150 13.85 -4.64 5.48
CA ILE A 150 12.73 -4.83 4.55
C ILE A 150 11.41 -4.35 5.14
N ILE A 151 11.04 -4.83 6.32
CA ILE A 151 9.70 -4.57 6.87
C ILE A 151 9.53 -3.10 7.27
N ALA A 152 10.51 -2.52 7.96
CA ALA A 152 10.41 -1.15 8.42
C ALA A 152 10.28 -0.11 7.28
N PRO A 153 11.11 -0.15 6.22
CA PRO A 153 10.94 0.75 5.08
C PRO A 153 9.62 0.56 4.31
N LEU A 154 9.17 -0.68 4.14
CA LEU A 154 7.87 -0.95 3.47
C LEU A 154 6.69 -0.40 4.30
N ARG A 155 6.79 -0.49 5.62
CA ARG A 155 5.79 0.08 6.51
C ARG A 155 5.74 1.60 6.39
N LEU A 156 6.90 2.26 6.34
CA LEU A 156 6.99 3.71 6.11
C LEU A 156 6.33 4.11 4.80
N LEU A 157 6.66 3.43 3.68
CA LEU A 157 6.03 3.69 2.38
C LEU A 157 4.51 3.54 2.43
N THR A 158 4.03 2.51 3.15
CA THR A 158 2.58 2.28 3.31
C THR A 158 1.91 3.38 4.14
N GLU A 159 2.57 3.87 5.18
CA GLU A 159 2.07 4.95 6.03
C GLU A 159 1.99 6.26 5.22
N ARG A 160 3.05 6.61 4.49
CA ARG A 160 3.06 7.79 3.61
C ARG A 160 2.02 7.71 2.47
N ALA A 161 1.84 6.53 1.88
CA ALA A 161 0.77 6.33 0.90
C ALA A 161 -0.64 6.53 1.48
N ARG A 162 -0.87 6.10 2.72
CA ARG A 162 -2.14 6.33 3.42
C ARG A 162 -2.34 7.80 3.82
N GLU A 163 -1.28 8.50 4.14
CA GLU A 163 -1.32 9.93 4.43
C GLU A 163 -1.78 10.70 3.19
N ILE A 164 -1.16 10.46 2.03
CA ILE A 164 -1.59 11.04 0.75
C ILE A 164 -3.07 10.72 0.44
N ALA A 165 -3.50 9.47 0.65
CA ALA A 165 -4.87 9.06 0.37
C ALA A 165 -5.93 9.71 1.29
N ARG A 166 -5.52 10.28 2.42
CA ARG A 166 -6.40 10.98 3.38
C ARG A 166 -6.31 12.50 3.26
N GLU A 167 -5.32 13.01 2.54
CA GLU A 167 -5.15 14.44 2.35
C GLU A 167 -6.32 15.01 1.56
N ASP A 168 -6.87 16.10 2.06
CA ASP A 168 -7.90 16.86 1.35
C ASP A 168 -7.22 17.92 0.47
N PHE A 169 -7.06 17.60 -0.81
CA PHE A 169 -6.45 18.47 -1.81
C PHE A 169 -7.31 19.67 -2.22
N SER A 170 -8.51 19.84 -1.62
CA SER A 170 -9.38 20.98 -1.87
C SER A 170 -8.97 22.24 -1.11
N SER A 171 -8.07 22.13 -0.15
CA SER A 171 -7.56 23.23 0.66
C SER A 171 -6.19 23.72 0.18
N ASP A 172 -5.88 24.99 0.47
CA ASP A 172 -4.61 25.65 0.13
C ASP A 172 -3.36 24.92 0.69
N ARG A 173 -3.54 24.02 1.67
CA ARG A 173 -2.51 23.16 2.24
C ARG A 173 -2.20 21.91 1.42
N GLY A 174 -3.08 21.57 0.46
CA GLY A 174 -2.93 20.38 -0.38
C GLY A 174 -1.92 20.54 -1.54
N VAL A 175 -1.23 21.67 -1.62
CA VAL A 175 -0.25 21.96 -2.67
C VAL A 175 1.15 22.03 -2.03
N GLY A 176 2.12 21.30 -2.58
CA GLY A 176 3.49 21.30 -2.09
C GLY A 176 3.79 20.26 -1.00
N PHE A 177 2.97 19.24 -0.88
CA PHE A 177 3.15 18.13 0.09
C PHE A 177 4.26 17.15 -0.30
N ALA A 178 4.70 17.18 -1.57
CA ALA A 178 5.63 16.18 -2.10
C ALA A 178 6.97 16.19 -1.40
N ASP A 179 7.53 17.35 -1.07
CA ASP A 179 8.87 17.46 -0.47
C ASP A 179 8.88 16.87 0.95
N ASP A 180 7.87 17.16 1.77
CA ASP A 180 7.75 16.62 3.13
C ASP A 180 7.63 15.09 3.16
N ILE A 181 6.99 14.51 2.14
CA ILE A 181 6.82 13.05 2.05
C ILE A 181 8.07 12.38 1.49
N VAL A 182 8.71 13.00 0.49
CA VAL A 182 9.85 12.42 -0.22
C VAL A 182 11.11 12.42 0.63
N ASP A 183 11.34 13.45 1.45
CA ASP A 183 12.55 13.60 2.27
C ASP A 183 12.74 12.46 3.28
N ASP A 184 11.65 11.85 3.75
CA ASP A 184 11.71 10.73 4.69
C ASP A 184 11.90 9.36 4.00
N LEU A 185 11.85 9.30 2.67
CA LEU A 185 11.89 8.03 1.95
C LEU A 185 13.33 7.53 1.77
N PRO A 186 13.58 6.22 1.88
CA PRO A 186 14.91 5.64 1.73
C PRO A 186 15.33 5.52 0.24
N VAL A 187 15.35 6.64 -0.49
CA VAL A 187 15.66 6.68 -1.93
C VAL A 187 17.13 6.43 -2.25
N ASP A 188 18.03 6.62 -1.28
CA ASP A 188 19.48 6.43 -1.45
C ASP A 188 19.90 4.95 -1.45
N ARG A 189 18.97 4.02 -1.22
CA ARG A 189 19.26 2.59 -1.22
C ARG A 189 19.38 2.07 -2.65
N THR A 190 20.32 1.14 -2.85
CA THR A 190 20.60 0.53 -4.16
C THR A 190 19.87 -0.79 -4.39
N ASP A 191 19.07 -1.26 -3.42
CA ASP A 191 18.29 -2.49 -3.49
C ASP A 191 16.85 -2.25 -4.03
N GLU A 192 16.05 -3.31 -4.09
CA GLU A 192 14.67 -3.27 -4.59
C GLU A 192 13.77 -2.33 -3.76
N VAL A 193 14.08 -2.20 -2.47
CA VAL A 193 13.36 -1.27 -1.57
C VAL A 193 13.66 0.18 -1.94
N GLY A 194 14.93 0.49 -2.26
CA GLY A 194 15.32 1.81 -2.75
C GLY A 194 14.71 2.14 -4.12
N GLN A 195 14.67 1.15 -5.03
CA GLN A 195 14.00 1.34 -6.34
C GLN A 195 12.51 1.61 -6.16
N LEU A 196 11.84 0.89 -5.26
CA LEU A 196 10.44 1.13 -4.94
C LEU A 196 10.22 2.51 -4.30
N ALA A 197 11.09 2.91 -3.37
CA ALA A 197 11.05 4.24 -2.75
C ALA A 197 11.23 5.35 -3.79
N GLY A 198 12.18 5.19 -4.72
CA GLY A 198 12.41 6.12 -5.82
C GLY A 198 11.21 6.23 -6.77
N ALA A 199 10.61 5.10 -7.16
CA ALA A 199 9.41 5.09 -7.97
C ALA A 199 8.22 5.75 -7.26
N PHE A 200 8.06 5.51 -5.97
CA PHE A 200 7.04 6.16 -5.14
C PHE A 200 7.27 7.67 -5.04
N ALA A 201 8.50 8.11 -4.79
CA ALA A 201 8.87 9.53 -4.77
C ALA A 201 8.55 10.24 -6.09
N HIS A 202 8.87 9.61 -7.22
CA HIS A 202 8.50 10.11 -8.55
C HIS A 202 6.99 10.23 -8.73
N MET A 203 6.23 9.24 -8.30
CA MET A 203 4.77 9.27 -8.35
C MET A 203 4.20 10.41 -7.51
N VAL A 204 4.70 10.61 -6.30
CA VAL A 204 4.27 11.69 -5.39
C VAL A 204 4.55 13.07 -6.01
N LYS A 205 5.74 13.29 -6.57
CA LYS A 205 6.09 14.55 -7.24
C LYS A 205 5.21 14.80 -8.46
N ALA A 206 4.99 13.80 -9.30
CA ALA A 206 4.11 13.92 -10.44
C ALA A 206 2.65 14.22 -10.04
N LEU A 207 2.19 13.64 -8.93
CA LEU A 207 0.87 13.91 -8.38
C LEU A 207 0.76 15.36 -7.91
N ASP A 208 1.72 15.85 -7.13
CA ASP A 208 1.77 17.24 -6.66
C ASP A 208 1.76 18.25 -7.83
N GLU A 209 2.59 18.02 -8.85
CA GLU A 209 2.59 18.84 -10.06
C GLU A 209 1.23 18.85 -10.78
N ASN A 210 0.59 17.68 -10.90
CA ASN A 210 -0.72 17.59 -11.55
C ASN A 210 -1.80 18.32 -10.75
N ILE A 211 -1.78 18.20 -9.43
CA ILE A 211 -2.69 18.93 -8.53
C ILE A 211 -2.48 20.42 -8.68
N ARG A 212 -1.24 20.91 -8.65
CA ARG A 212 -0.93 22.33 -8.88
C ARG A 212 -1.51 22.83 -10.20
N ARG A 213 -1.27 22.11 -11.30
CA ARG A 213 -1.80 22.47 -12.63
C ARG A 213 -3.32 22.50 -12.64
N LEU A 214 -3.98 21.56 -11.96
CA LEU A 214 -5.44 21.53 -11.86
C LEU A 214 -5.96 22.73 -11.06
N VAL A 215 -5.36 23.04 -9.91
CA VAL A 215 -5.75 24.20 -9.08
C VAL A 215 -5.59 25.50 -9.86
N ASP A 216 -4.43 25.70 -10.53
CA ASP A 216 -4.20 26.88 -11.37
C ASP A 216 -5.23 26.97 -12.50
N THR A 217 -5.50 25.85 -13.17
CA THR A 217 -6.49 25.81 -14.27
C THR A 217 -7.89 26.15 -13.76
N LEU A 218 -8.28 25.62 -12.58
CA LEU A 218 -9.57 25.92 -11.97
C LEU A 218 -9.67 27.39 -11.55
N ALA A 219 -8.62 27.97 -10.97
CA ALA A 219 -8.58 29.37 -10.60
C ALA A 219 -8.75 30.30 -11.82
N VAL A 220 -8.03 30.02 -12.92
CA VAL A 220 -8.17 30.74 -14.18
C VAL A 220 -9.59 30.60 -14.73
N ARG A 221 -10.14 29.38 -14.73
CA ARG A 221 -11.51 29.14 -15.21
C ARG A 221 -12.56 29.88 -14.39
N GLN A 222 -12.44 29.87 -13.04
CA GLN A 222 -13.36 30.59 -12.16
C GLN A 222 -13.30 32.11 -12.41
N ARG A 223 -12.09 32.65 -12.60
CA ARG A 223 -11.92 34.06 -12.91
C ARG A 223 -12.60 34.41 -14.24
N MET A 224 -12.32 33.61 -15.30
CA MET A 224 -12.95 33.82 -16.61
C MET A 224 -14.48 33.74 -16.53
N GLN A 225 -15.02 32.79 -15.77
CA GLN A 225 -16.47 32.66 -15.54
C GLN A 225 -17.02 33.90 -14.84
N GLY A 226 -16.30 34.43 -13.84
CA GLY A 226 -16.68 35.68 -13.16
C GLY A 226 -16.71 36.87 -14.10
N GLU A 227 -15.74 37.01 -14.98
CA GLU A 227 -15.68 38.08 -16.00
C GLU A 227 -16.83 37.96 -17.02
N LEU A 228 -17.15 36.72 -17.43
CA LEU A 228 -18.29 36.50 -18.35
C LEU A 228 -19.64 36.76 -17.68
N ASN A 229 -19.81 36.43 -16.41
CA ASN A 229 -21.02 36.74 -15.66
C ASN A 229 -21.20 38.27 -15.55
N ALA A 230 -20.13 38.99 -15.23
CA ALA A 230 -20.18 40.46 -15.20
C ALA A 230 -20.52 41.05 -16.58
N ALA A 231 -19.98 40.50 -17.67
CA ALA A 231 -20.35 40.91 -19.03
C ALA A 231 -21.81 40.64 -19.34
N ARG A 232 -22.38 39.50 -18.85
CA ARG A 232 -23.83 39.21 -18.96
C ARG A 232 -24.68 40.26 -18.25
N ASP A 233 -24.30 40.58 -17.00
CA ASP A 233 -25.04 41.58 -16.24
C ASP A 233 -25.07 42.96 -16.95
N ILE A 234 -23.92 43.34 -17.52
CA ILE A 234 -23.84 44.58 -18.34
C ILE A 234 -24.72 44.46 -19.58
N GLN A 235 -24.66 43.34 -20.29
CA GLN A 235 -25.46 43.13 -21.51
C GLN A 235 -26.94 43.15 -21.21
N MET A 236 -27.38 42.44 -20.16
CA MET A 236 -28.77 42.43 -19.74
C MET A 236 -29.25 43.82 -19.28
N GLY A 237 -28.34 44.63 -18.73
CA GLY A 237 -28.61 46.03 -18.36
C GLY A 237 -28.78 46.98 -19.53
N ILE A 238 -28.34 46.63 -20.73
CA ILE A 238 -28.57 47.42 -21.98
C ILE A 238 -30.00 47.22 -22.48
N LEU A 239 -30.55 46.02 -22.28
CA LEU A 239 -31.94 45.69 -22.68
C LEU A 239 -32.95 46.30 -21.74
N PRO A 240 -34.14 46.69 -22.21
CA PRO A 240 -35.19 47.15 -21.33
C PRO A 240 -35.71 46.04 -20.41
N PRO A 241 -36.32 46.35 -19.26
CA PRO A 241 -36.97 45.38 -18.43
C PRO A 241 -37.99 44.54 -19.23
N PRO A 242 -38.10 43.22 -18.96
CA PRO A 242 -39.02 42.33 -19.68
C PRO A 242 -40.49 42.82 -19.71
N ASP A 243 -40.95 43.53 -18.64
CA ASP A 243 -42.29 44.10 -18.48
C ASP A 243 -42.32 45.63 -18.79
N GLY A 244 -41.43 46.07 -19.62
CA GLY A 244 -41.00 47.49 -19.71
C GLY A 244 -41.86 48.46 -20.47
N ALA A 245 -43.05 48.11 -20.99
CA ALA A 245 -43.92 49.08 -21.58
C ALA A 245 -44.71 49.89 -20.54
N PRO A 246 -44.72 51.21 -20.60
CA PRO A 246 -45.51 52.00 -19.66
C PRO A 246 -46.99 51.68 -19.81
N LYS A 247 -47.61 51.09 -18.79
CA LYS A 247 -49.03 50.72 -18.75
C LYS A 247 -49.96 51.92 -19.04
N SER A 248 -49.47 53.14 -18.99
CA SER A 248 -50.22 54.39 -19.22
C SER A 248 -50.54 54.66 -20.69
N LEU A 249 -49.96 53.88 -21.63
CA LEU A 249 -50.06 54.13 -23.07
C LEU A 249 -51.13 53.30 -23.81
N GLY A 250 -51.94 52.54 -23.06
CA GLY A 250 -53.05 51.76 -23.62
C GLY A 250 -52.63 50.44 -24.29
N TYR A 251 -51.39 50.05 -24.19
CA TYR A 251 -50.88 48.74 -24.64
C TYR A 251 -49.94 48.15 -23.59
N ALA A 252 -49.69 46.83 -23.70
CA ALA A 252 -48.69 46.11 -22.91
C ALA A 252 -47.68 45.43 -23.82
N ALA A 253 -46.41 45.54 -23.46
CA ALA A 253 -45.35 44.78 -24.14
C ALA A 253 -44.61 43.90 -23.09
N ALA A 254 -44.29 42.69 -23.45
CA ALA A 254 -43.49 41.78 -22.66
C ALA A 254 -42.45 41.08 -23.58
N ALA A 255 -41.28 40.80 -23.07
CA ALA A 255 -40.25 40.06 -23.73
C ALA A 255 -39.67 38.97 -22.86
N PHE A 256 -39.12 37.93 -23.46
CA PHE A 256 -38.37 36.89 -22.80
C PHE A 256 -37.08 36.62 -23.57
N LEU A 257 -35.99 36.61 -22.89
CA LEU A 257 -34.68 36.31 -23.47
C LEU A 257 -33.86 35.42 -22.53
N GLU A 258 -33.39 34.29 -23.03
CA GLU A 258 -32.52 33.38 -22.35
C GLU A 258 -31.30 33.07 -23.21
N PRO A 259 -30.12 33.64 -22.93
CA PRO A 259 -28.93 33.44 -23.75
C PRO A 259 -28.46 31.97 -23.69
N ALA A 260 -28.08 31.39 -24.83
CA ALA A 260 -27.61 30.01 -24.94
C ALA A 260 -26.21 29.77 -24.30
N LYS A 261 -25.44 30.86 -24.06
CA LYS A 261 -24.17 30.87 -23.34
C LYS A 261 -24.26 31.96 -22.25
N GLU A 262 -23.14 32.24 -21.59
CA GLU A 262 -23.07 33.30 -20.57
C GLU A 262 -23.52 34.65 -21.14
N VAL A 263 -23.19 34.95 -22.39
CA VAL A 263 -23.64 36.13 -23.16
C VAL A 263 -24.16 35.67 -24.51
N GLY A 264 -25.12 36.44 -25.09
CA GLY A 264 -25.84 36.07 -26.29
C GLY A 264 -25.84 37.14 -27.38
N GLY A 265 -26.32 36.75 -28.60
CA GLY A 265 -26.53 37.63 -29.73
C GLY A 265 -27.95 38.19 -29.85
N ASP A 266 -28.91 37.52 -29.21
CA ASP A 266 -30.32 37.93 -29.24
C ASP A 266 -30.54 39.29 -28.58
N LEU A 267 -31.46 40.06 -29.16
CA LEU A 267 -31.83 41.37 -28.64
C LEU A 267 -33.34 41.64 -28.77
N TYR A 268 -33.83 42.43 -27.87
CA TYR A 268 -35.13 43.10 -27.98
C TYR A 268 -35.03 44.49 -27.41
N ASP A 269 -35.92 45.38 -27.86
CA ASP A 269 -36.00 46.74 -27.31
C ASP A 269 -37.43 47.29 -27.37
N PHE A 270 -37.78 48.11 -26.39
CA PHE A 270 -39.03 48.87 -26.31
C PHE A 270 -38.74 50.28 -25.84
N PHE A 271 -39.07 51.27 -26.67
CA PHE A 271 -38.95 52.68 -26.27
C PHE A 271 -39.88 53.57 -27.08
N THR A 272 -40.09 54.78 -26.60
CA THR A 272 -40.91 55.79 -27.27
C THR A 272 -40.03 56.58 -28.21
N ALA A 273 -40.38 56.60 -29.50
CA ALA A 273 -39.72 57.43 -30.52
C ALA A 273 -40.08 58.91 -30.32
N PRO A 274 -39.30 59.89 -30.88
CA PRO A 274 -39.54 61.30 -30.68
C PRO A 274 -40.91 61.80 -31.19
N ASP A 275 -41.52 61.13 -32.13
CA ASP A 275 -42.85 61.40 -32.65
C ASP A 275 -44.01 60.81 -31.82
N GLY A 276 -43.69 60.16 -30.67
CA GLY A 276 -44.66 59.56 -29.78
C GLY A 276 -45.04 58.12 -30.09
N ARG A 277 -44.62 57.57 -31.25
CA ARG A 277 -44.80 56.15 -31.58
C ARG A 277 -43.95 55.23 -30.69
N GLN A 278 -44.40 54.03 -30.53
CA GLN A 278 -43.69 53.01 -29.75
C GLN A 278 -42.81 52.14 -30.66
N ALA A 279 -41.52 52.18 -30.43
CA ALA A 279 -40.59 51.28 -31.11
C ALA A 279 -40.64 49.89 -30.45
N VAL A 280 -40.74 48.86 -31.28
CA VAL A 280 -40.62 47.45 -30.88
C VAL A 280 -39.53 46.83 -31.76
N VAL A 281 -38.54 46.31 -31.16
CA VAL A 281 -37.34 45.77 -31.86
C VAL A 281 -37.08 44.34 -31.36
N ILE A 282 -36.76 43.47 -32.30
CA ILE A 282 -36.26 42.12 -32.00
C ILE A 282 -35.23 41.72 -33.06
N GLY A 283 -34.17 41.09 -32.66
CA GLY A 283 -33.10 40.65 -33.55
C GLY A 283 -32.27 39.49 -32.99
N ASP A 284 -31.55 38.84 -33.88
CA ASP A 284 -30.65 37.75 -33.57
C ASP A 284 -29.37 37.91 -34.34
N VAL A 285 -28.24 38.00 -33.63
CA VAL A 285 -26.90 38.14 -34.20
C VAL A 285 -26.33 36.77 -34.48
N SER A 286 -25.73 36.65 -35.67
CA SER A 286 -24.96 35.43 -36.01
C SER A 286 -23.86 35.16 -35.00
N ASP A 287 -23.54 33.85 -34.79
CA ASP A 287 -22.55 33.37 -33.81
C ASP A 287 -23.06 33.48 -32.36
N LYS A 288 -22.19 33.20 -31.39
CA LYS A 288 -22.50 33.10 -29.92
C LYS A 288 -21.32 33.59 -29.09
N GLY A 289 -21.61 34.04 -27.87
CA GLY A 289 -20.61 34.48 -26.93
C GLY A 289 -20.25 35.95 -27.06
N VAL A 290 -19.06 36.33 -26.62
CA VAL A 290 -18.66 37.73 -26.44
C VAL A 290 -18.74 38.56 -27.74
N SER A 291 -18.34 38.01 -28.90
CA SER A 291 -18.40 38.68 -30.17
C SER A 291 -19.84 39.05 -30.56
N ALA A 292 -20.77 38.08 -30.42
CA ALA A 292 -22.18 38.29 -30.68
C ALA A 292 -22.80 39.32 -29.74
N ALA A 293 -22.44 39.27 -28.44
CA ALA A 293 -22.90 40.21 -27.43
C ALA A 293 -22.47 41.66 -27.72
N LEU A 294 -21.23 41.85 -28.16
CA LEU A 294 -20.75 43.20 -28.56
C LEU A 294 -21.47 43.70 -29.81
N PHE A 295 -21.65 42.83 -30.81
CA PHE A 295 -22.36 43.20 -32.05
C PHE A 295 -23.85 43.53 -31.77
N MET A 296 -24.47 42.78 -30.84
CA MET A 296 -25.81 43.03 -30.33
C MET A 296 -25.91 44.42 -29.69
N SER A 297 -24.97 44.74 -28.76
CA SER A 297 -24.95 46.03 -28.07
C SER A 297 -24.77 47.20 -29.06
N MET A 298 -23.95 47.02 -30.10
CA MET A 298 -23.81 47.98 -31.19
C MET A 298 -25.13 48.14 -31.95
N THR A 299 -25.77 47.01 -32.30
CA THR A 299 -27.04 47.02 -33.02
C THR A 299 -28.15 47.77 -32.24
N VAL A 300 -28.32 47.46 -30.97
CA VAL A 300 -29.31 48.18 -30.10
C VAL A 300 -29.03 49.67 -30.08
N THR A 301 -27.78 50.08 -29.92
CA THR A 301 -27.36 51.47 -29.92
C THR A 301 -27.67 52.17 -31.25
N LEU A 302 -27.36 51.53 -32.37
CA LEU A 302 -27.64 52.09 -33.70
C LEU A 302 -29.14 52.19 -33.98
N VAL A 303 -29.94 51.19 -33.58
CA VAL A 303 -31.40 51.25 -33.68
C VAL A 303 -31.98 52.46 -32.92
N ARG A 304 -31.58 52.61 -31.66
CA ARG A 304 -32.05 53.76 -30.82
C ARG A 304 -31.63 55.09 -31.45
N TYR A 305 -30.40 55.19 -31.93
CA TYR A 305 -29.88 56.40 -32.58
C TYR A 305 -30.66 56.72 -33.85
N ALA A 306 -30.84 55.75 -34.77
CA ALA A 306 -31.51 55.96 -36.06
C ALA A 306 -32.98 56.38 -35.87
N LEU A 307 -33.71 55.76 -34.91
CA LEU A 307 -35.10 56.13 -34.64
C LEU A 307 -35.20 57.45 -33.87
N ALA A 308 -34.21 57.82 -33.05
CA ALA A 308 -34.12 59.11 -32.40
C ALA A 308 -33.96 60.30 -33.41
N GLU A 309 -33.30 60.05 -34.56
CA GLU A 309 -33.22 60.97 -35.66
C GLU A 309 -34.55 61.12 -36.42
N GLY A 310 -35.60 60.39 -36.09
CA GLY A 310 -36.92 60.44 -36.71
C GLY A 310 -36.99 59.70 -38.04
N LEU A 311 -36.03 58.78 -38.31
CA LEU A 311 -36.02 57.97 -39.52
C LEU A 311 -37.21 56.97 -39.53
N SER A 312 -37.75 56.67 -40.70
CA SER A 312 -38.70 55.57 -40.89
C SER A 312 -37.99 54.22 -40.64
N CYS A 313 -38.77 53.14 -40.41
CA CYS A 313 -38.22 51.81 -40.18
C CYS A 313 -37.28 51.37 -41.32
N SER A 314 -37.62 51.66 -42.57
CA SER A 314 -36.80 51.30 -43.75
C SER A 314 -35.51 52.12 -43.82
N GLU A 315 -35.53 53.42 -43.59
CA GLU A 315 -34.35 54.28 -43.54
C GLU A 315 -33.41 53.92 -42.41
N ALA A 316 -34.00 53.62 -41.22
CA ALA A 316 -33.24 53.14 -40.07
C ALA A 316 -32.51 51.81 -40.40
N MET A 317 -33.19 50.85 -41.02
CA MET A 317 -32.57 49.60 -41.44
C MET A 317 -31.38 49.82 -42.43
N LEU A 318 -31.51 50.71 -43.38
CA LEU A 318 -30.44 51.04 -44.31
C LEU A 318 -29.24 51.66 -43.59
N ARG A 319 -29.48 52.62 -42.70
CA ARG A 319 -28.45 53.30 -41.92
C ARG A 319 -27.70 52.31 -40.98
N ILE A 320 -28.44 51.43 -40.34
CA ILE A 320 -27.87 50.41 -39.43
C ILE A 320 -26.98 49.45 -40.24
N ASN A 321 -27.46 48.99 -41.41
CA ASN A 321 -26.70 48.11 -42.29
C ASN A 321 -25.38 48.77 -42.73
N GLU A 322 -25.39 50.00 -43.19
CA GLU A 322 -24.18 50.76 -43.59
C GLU A 322 -23.16 50.79 -42.42
N ARG A 323 -23.65 51.13 -41.19
CA ARG A 323 -22.77 51.26 -40.01
C ARG A 323 -22.23 49.95 -39.53
N LEU A 324 -23.02 48.88 -39.54
CA LEU A 324 -22.55 47.53 -39.14
C LEU A 324 -21.56 46.97 -40.17
N ALA A 325 -21.73 47.25 -41.46
CA ALA A 325 -20.85 46.78 -42.51
C ALA A 325 -19.48 47.48 -42.55
N GLU A 326 -19.39 48.77 -42.14
CA GLU A 326 -18.16 49.59 -42.23
C GLU A 326 -16.96 48.95 -41.48
N ASN A 327 -17.16 48.30 -40.34
CA ASN A 327 -16.10 47.75 -39.50
C ASN A 327 -16.41 46.31 -39.02
N ASN A 328 -16.69 45.43 -39.97
CA ASN A 328 -17.09 44.05 -39.72
C ASN A 328 -16.11 43.02 -40.32
N PRO A 329 -14.86 42.93 -39.81
CA PRO A 329 -13.85 42.01 -40.36
C PRO A 329 -14.21 40.55 -40.15
N THR A 330 -15.10 40.24 -39.21
CA THR A 330 -15.56 38.88 -38.85
C THR A 330 -16.78 38.44 -39.65
N CYS A 331 -17.29 39.31 -40.55
CA CYS A 331 -18.47 39.05 -41.38
C CYS A 331 -19.70 38.62 -40.53
N MET A 332 -19.88 39.20 -39.36
CA MET A 332 -21.04 38.97 -38.51
C MET A 332 -22.26 39.68 -39.13
N PHE A 333 -23.42 39.16 -38.89
CA PHE A 333 -24.66 39.76 -39.36
C PHE A 333 -25.74 39.65 -38.28
N VAL A 334 -26.80 40.44 -38.40
CA VAL A 334 -27.94 40.38 -37.54
C VAL A 334 -29.22 40.26 -38.33
N THR A 335 -30.13 39.39 -37.92
CA THR A 335 -31.51 39.42 -38.36
C THR A 335 -32.26 40.40 -37.50
N LEU A 336 -33.04 41.31 -38.08
CA LEU A 336 -33.61 42.41 -37.35
C LEU A 336 -35.04 42.75 -37.83
N PHE A 337 -35.93 42.90 -36.87
CA PHE A 337 -37.27 43.51 -37.05
C PHE A 337 -37.35 44.80 -36.24
N ILE A 338 -37.83 45.87 -36.89
CA ILE A 338 -38.14 47.17 -36.30
C ILE A 338 -39.57 47.50 -36.60
N GLY A 339 -40.40 47.76 -35.59
CA GLY A 339 -41.77 48.26 -35.72
C GLY A 339 -41.95 49.55 -34.99
N LEU A 340 -42.65 50.49 -35.59
CA LEU A 340 -43.14 51.72 -35.00
C LEU A 340 -44.66 51.65 -34.88
N PHE A 341 -45.14 51.40 -33.67
CA PHE A 341 -46.57 51.29 -33.37
C PHE A 341 -47.12 52.61 -32.88
N ASP A 342 -48.22 53.07 -33.48
CA ASP A 342 -48.98 54.22 -32.99
C ASP A 342 -50.18 53.76 -32.16
N PRO A 343 -50.16 53.95 -30.84
CA PRO A 343 -51.25 53.52 -29.96
C PRO A 343 -52.56 54.22 -30.19
N ALA A 344 -52.52 55.46 -30.75
CA ALA A 344 -53.74 56.26 -30.97
C ALA A 344 -54.56 55.76 -32.20
N THR A 345 -53.86 55.29 -33.22
CA THR A 345 -54.48 54.86 -34.48
C THR A 345 -54.47 53.33 -34.66
N GLY A 346 -53.68 52.59 -33.85
CA GLY A 346 -53.46 51.17 -34.04
C GLY A 346 -52.59 50.83 -35.24
N ARG A 347 -51.93 51.80 -35.88
CA ARG A 347 -51.09 51.61 -37.04
C ARG A 347 -49.68 51.09 -36.64
N LEU A 348 -49.18 50.06 -37.34
CA LEU A 348 -47.84 49.54 -37.24
C LEU A 348 -47.10 49.74 -38.54
N ASP A 349 -46.08 50.62 -38.55
CA ASP A 349 -45.10 50.68 -39.65
C ASP A 349 -43.91 49.81 -39.26
N TYR A 350 -43.43 48.95 -40.16
CA TYR A 350 -42.32 48.02 -39.83
C TYR A 350 -41.35 47.81 -41.00
N ALA A 351 -40.16 47.35 -40.68
CA ALA A 351 -39.22 46.81 -41.62
C ALA A 351 -38.57 45.53 -40.98
N SER A 352 -38.28 44.52 -41.82
CA SER A 352 -37.66 43.28 -41.40
C SER A 352 -36.53 42.87 -42.34
N ARG A 353 -35.44 42.44 -41.77
CA ARG A 353 -34.28 41.85 -42.49
C ARG A 353 -33.98 40.47 -41.98
N ALA A 354 -34.32 39.48 -42.79
CA ALA A 354 -34.09 38.04 -42.54
C ALA A 354 -34.54 37.54 -41.14
N HIS A 355 -35.28 38.34 -40.38
CA HIS A 355 -35.81 37.92 -39.08
C HIS A 355 -37.11 37.13 -39.26
N CYS A 356 -37.42 36.23 -38.32
CA CYS A 356 -38.67 35.46 -38.35
C CYS A 356 -39.86 36.39 -38.47
N PRO A 357 -40.80 36.14 -39.43
CA PRO A 357 -41.95 37.00 -39.61
C PRO A 357 -42.84 37.05 -38.35
N PRO A 358 -43.22 38.23 -37.89
CA PRO A 358 -44.13 38.33 -36.74
C PRO A 358 -45.57 38.02 -37.14
N PHE A 359 -46.35 37.65 -36.13
CA PHE A 359 -47.77 37.35 -36.27
C PHE A 359 -48.61 38.43 -35.61
N ILE A 360 -49.67 38.87 -36.29
CA ILE A 360 -50.75 39.65 -35.71
C ILE A 360 -51.91 38.72 -35.41
N VAL A 361 -52.34 38.72 -34.14
CA VAL A 361 -53.47 37.92 -33.70
C VAL A 361 -54.62 38.85 -33.39
N SER A 362 -55.77 38.64 -34.09
CA SER A 362 -57.00 39.43 -33.93
C SER A 362 -58.15 38.46 -33.73
N PRO A 363 -58.57 38.14 -32.49
CA PRO A 363 -59.55 37.09 -32.21
C PRO A 363 -60.88 37.27 -32.88
N ASP A 364 -61.28 38.53 -33.15
CA ASP A 364 -62.58 38.91 -33.72
C ASP A 364 -62.57 39.08 -35.25
N ALA A 365 -61.44 38.79 -35.93
CA ALA A 365 -61.31 38.94 -37.36
C ALA A 365 -61.65 37.62 -38.10
N ASP A 366 -62.12 37.72 -39.34
CA ASP A 366 -62.37 36.57 -40.24
C ASP A 366 -61.12 35.67 -40.42
N VAL A 367 -59.91 36.28 -40.34
CA VAL A 367 -58.62 35.59 -40.31
C VAL A 367 -57.93 35.95 -38.97
N PRO A 368 -58.04 35.08 -37.94
CA PRO A 368 -57.59 35.42 -36.58
C PRO A 368 -56.07 35.54 -36.43
N VAL A 369 -55.28 34.97 -37.33
CA VAL A 369 -53.79 35.04 -37.33
C VAL A 369 -53.29 35.45 -38.70
N ARG A 370 -52.56 36.52 -38.76
CA ARG A 370 -51.95 37.04 -40.01
C ARG A 370 -50.42 37.15 -39.79
N MET A 371 -49.63 36.53 -40.63
CA MET A 371 -48.18 36.64 -40.70
C MET A 371 -47.77 37.85 -41.55
N LEU A 372 -46.83 38.65 -41.09
CA LEU A 372 -46.24 39.74 -41.83
C LEU A 372 -45.06 39.18 -42.62
N SER A 373 -45.17 39.09 -43.97
CA SER A 373 -44.25 38.33 -44.84
C SER A 373 -43.23 39.14 -45.64
N GLU A 374 -43.25 40.46 -45.52
CA GLU A 374 -42.28 41.31 -46.22
C GLU A 374 -40.96 41.38 -45.46
N THR A 375 -39.94 40.72 -46.01
CA THR A 375 -38.58 40.66 -45.46
C THR A 375 -37.55 40.68 -46.58
N SER A 376 -36.36 41.22 -46.31
CA SER A 376 -35.17 41.19 -47.18
C SER A 376 -34.03 40.43 -46.48
N GLY A 377 -32.83 40.32 -47.11
CA GLY A 377 -31.67 39.66 -46.47
C GLY A 377 -31.21 40.30 -45.17
N PRO A 378 -30.35 39.63 -44.36
CA PRO A 378 -29.85 40.13 -43.09
C PRO A 378 -29.05 41.44 -43.24
N LEU A 379 -28.86 42.13 -42.15
CA LEU A 379 -28.00 43.30 -42.02
C LEU A 379 -26.55 42.91 -41.77
#